data_8b486d41e0d1a4c884283fd3c7757692
#
_entry.id   8b486d41e0d1a4c884283fd3c7757692
#
_cell.length_a   1.000
_cell.length_b   1.000
_cell.length_c   1.000
_cell.angle_alpha   90.00
_cell.angle_beta   90.00
_cell.angle_gamma   90.00
#
_symmetry.space_group_name_H-M   'P 1'
#
loop_
_entity.id
_entity.type
_entity.pdbx_description
1 polymer ?
#
loop_
_entity_poly.entity_id
_entity_poly.type
_entity_poly.pdbx_seq_one_letter_code
_entity_poly.pdbx_strand_id
1 'polypeptide(L)'
;MSNILLLEDDLSLINGLSFAFKKQGFELVVARTLKEADSLWMDGKYDLLVLDVSLPDGTGFEFCKKVRQVSKVPIIFLTAADEEMNIIMGLDIGGDDYITKPFKLGVLVSRVNALLRRAKDFSSADTQLESNGMKVLLLQGQAFKNGKPLDLTAAEYKLLCLFMRNPNMVLTKEQILDKLWDCDGNYIDSSTLTVYMRRLRIKIEDNPSEPQMLLTVRGMGYKWNVIG
;
A
#
# COMPACT_ATOMS: atom_id res chain seq x y z
N MET A 1 -13.76 10.26 -7.11
CA MET A 1 -12.64 10.51 -8.03
C MET A 1 -11.45 10.82 -7.16
N SER A 2 -10.25 10.35 -7.46
CA SER A 2 -9.08 10.69 -6.61
C SER A 2 -8.32 11.83 -7.22
N ASN A 3 -7.95 12.81 -6.37
CA ASN A 3 -7.25 14.02 -6.74
C ASN A 3 -5.75 13.85 -6.50
N ILE A 4 -4.93 14.01 -7.53
CA ILE A 4 -3.47 13.86 -7.46
C ILE A 4 -2.81 15.21 -7.75
N LEU A 5 -1.86 15.61 -6.90
CA LEU A 5 -0.94 16.72 -7.20
C LEU A 5 0.36 16.14 -7.77
N LEU A 6 0.70 16.54 -8.99
CA LEU A 6 1.95 16.22 -9.66
C LEU A 6 2.87 17.44 -9.63
N LEU A 7 4.04 17.28 -9.04
CA LEU A 7 5.12 18.27 -9.06
C LEU A 7 6.23 17.76 -9.99
N GLU A 8 6.30 18.32 -11.20
CA GLU A 8 7.17 17.89 -12.28
C GLU A 8 7.35 19.06 -13.27
N ASP A 9 8.56 19.33 -13.77
CA ASP A 9 8.82 20.43 -14.69
C ASP A 9 8.92 20.01 -16.17
N ASP A 10 9.19 18.72 -16.45
CA ASP A 10 9.25 18.17 -17.81
C ASP A 10 7.85 18.09 -18.44
N LEU A 11 7.61 18.93 -19.44
CA LEU A 11 6.33 18.98 -20.17
C LEU A 11 5.99 17.67 -20.88
N SER A 12 6.98 16.93 -21.37
CA SER A 12 6.75 15.67 -22.08
C SER A 12 6.23 14.61 -21.11
N LEU A 13 6.84 14.54 -19.91
CA LEU A 13 6.43 13.63 -18.86
C LEU A 13 5.05 14.04 -18.31
N ILE A 14 4.82 15.31 -18.06
CA ILE A 14 3.51 15.85 -17.61
C ILE A 14 2.40 15.44 -18.58
N ASN A 15 2.59 15.60 -19.88
CA ASN A 15 1.60 15.24 -20.90
C ASN A 15 1.30 13.75 -20.89
N GLY A 16 2.33 12.90 -20.82
CA GLY A 16 2.20 11.46 -20.73
C GLY A 16 1.45 11.01 -19.47
N LEU A 17 1.80 11.57 -18.31
CA LEU A 17 1.16 11.28 -17.02
C LEU A 17 -0.28 11.78 -16.99
N SER A 18 -0.55 12.98 -17.52
CA SER A 18 -1.90 13.54 -17.58
C SER A 18 -2.85 12.64 -18.39
N PHE A 19 -2.39 12.14 -19.54
CA PHE A 19 -3.16 11.19 -20.34
C PHE A 19 -3.40 9.88 -19.59
N ALA A 20 -2.35 9.30 -18.99
CA ALA A 20 -2.43 8.02 -18.29
C ALA A 20 -3.35 8.10 -17.06
N PHE A 21 -3.25 9.15 -16.27
CA PHE A 21 -4.06 9.34 -15.06
C PHE A 21 -5.53 9.64 -15.38
N LYS A 22 -5.78 10.48 -16.39
CA LYS A 22 -7.14 10.75 -16.86
C LYS A 22 -7.85 9.47 -17.34
N LYS A 23 -7.12 8.58 -18.04
CA LYS A 23 -7.65 7.27 -18.46
C LYS A 23 -8.06 6.37 -17.29
N GLN A 24 -7.43 6.55 -16.12
CA GLN A 24 -7.75 5.83 -14.89
C GLN A 24 -8.84 6.52 -14.04
N GLY A 25 -9.36 7.64 -14.50
CA GLY A 25 -10.39 8.40 -13.77
C GLY A 25 -9.83 9.24 -12.61
N PHE A 26 -8.53 9.58 -12.63
CA PHE A 26 -7.93 10.51 -11.66
C PHE A 26 -8.06 11.95 -12.14
N GLU A 27 -8.25 12.87 -11.20
CA GLU A 27 -8.05 14.29 -11.42
C GLU A 27 -6.60 14.67 -11.11
N LEU A 28 -5.94 15.31 -12.07
CA LEU A 28 -4.54 15.71 -11.94
C LEU A 28 -4.43 17.23 -11.89
N VAL A 29 -3.80 17.73 -10.84
CA VAL A 29 -3.35 19.11 -10.72
C VAL A 29 -1.83 19.12 -10.86
N VAL A 30 -1.30 19.97 -11.72
CA VAL A 30 0.14 20.02 -12.02
C VAL A 30 0.73 21.30 -11.44
N ALA A 31 1.86 21.15 -10.75
CA ALA A 31 2.78 22.21 -10.37
C ALA A 31 4.13 21.95 -11.05
N ARG A 32 4.76 22.97 -11.59
CA ARG A 32 6.05 22.86 -12.28
C ARG A 32 7.23 23.37 -11.47
N THR A 33 6.93 23.97 -10.33
CA THR A 33 7.89 24.56 -9.39
C THR A 33 7.42 24.33 -7.95
N LEU A 34 8.34 24.40 -7.00
CA LEU A 34 8.01 24.36 -5.57
C LEU A 34 7.05 25.49 -5.20
N LYS A 35 7.26 26.68 -5.75
CA LYS A 35 6.41 27.85 -5.51
C LYS A 35 4.97 27.62 -5.99
N GLU A 36 4.80 27.00 -7.16
CA GLU A 36 3.46 26.61 -7.63
C GLU A 36 2.85 25.54 -6.75
N ALA A 37 3.61 24.51 -6.37
CA ALA A 37 3.14 23.47 -5.48
C ALA A 37 2.68 24.03 -4.12
N ASP A 38 3.43 24.96 -3.56
CA ASP A 38 3.07 25.67 -2.32
C ASP A 38 1.75 26.43 -2.43
N SER A 39 1.50 27.07 -3.56
CA SER A 39 0.27 27.82 -3.80
C SER A 39 -0.95 26.92 -4.02
N LEU A 40 -0.74 25.72 -4.54
CA LEU A 40 -1.79 24.74 -4.85
C LEU A 40 -2.08 23.80 -3.69
N TRP A 41 -1.09 23.62 -2.81
CA TRP A 41 -1.20 22.71 -1.67
C TRP A 41 -2.24 23.18 -0.65
N MET A 42 -3.09 22.24 -0.26
CA MET A 42 -4.04 22.39 0.84
C MET A 42 -4.25 21.00 1.44
N ASP A 43 -4.15 20.89 2.75
CA ASP A 43 -4.37 19.61 3.43
C ASP A 43 -5.80 19.10 3.20
N GLY A 44 -5.92 17.80 2.97
CA GLY A 44 -7.19 17.15 2.65
C GLY A 44 -7.72 17.36 1.22
N LYS A 45 -7.07 18.20 0.39
CA LYS A 45 -7.48 18.44 -1.00
C LYS A 45 -7.05 17.32 -1.95
N TYR A 46 -5.90 16.70 -1.70
CA TYR A 46 -5.30 15.69 -2.55
C TYR A 46 -5.26 14.34 -1.84
N ASP A 47 -5.53 13.28 -2.61
CA ASP A 47 -5.49 11.89 -2.13
C ASP A 47 -4.07 11.28 -2.27
N LEU A 48 -3.20 11.86 -3.12
CA LEU A 48 -1.84 11.41 -3.35
C LEU A 48 -1.00 12.53 -3.99
N LEU A 49 0.29 12.55 -3.67
CA LEU A 49 1.27 13.42 -4.31
C LEU A 49 2.27 12.60 -5.13
N VAL A 50 2.61 13.08 -6.33
CA VAL A 50 3.72 12.57 -7.14
C VAL A 50 4.72 13.69 -7.28
N LEU A 51 5.93 13.52 -6.74
CA LEU A 51 6.91 14.59 -6.60
C LEU A 51 8.20 14.21 -7.36
N ASP A 52 8.58 15.02 -8.33
CA ASP A 52 9.96 14.95 -8.84
C ASP A 52 10.93 15.40 -7.76
N VAL A 53 12.06 14.72 -7.65
CA VAL A 53 13.13 15.10 -6.74
C VAL A 53 13.85 16.35 -7.22
N SER A 54 14.11 16.46 -8.53
CA SER A 54 14.91 17.53 -9.13
C SER A 54 14.03 18.56 -9.81
N LEU A 55 13.96 19.78 -9.25
CA LEU A 55 13.14 20.88 -9.75
C LEU A 55 13.98 22.14 -9.97
N PRO A 56 13.55 23.06 -10.86
CA PRO A 56 14.31 24.26 -11.18
C PRO A 56 14.52 25.22 -10.00
N ASP A 57 13.66 25.16 -8.98
CA ASP A 57 13.67 26.05 -7.82
C ASP A 57 13.92 25.34 -6.47
N GLY A 58 14.36 24.05 -6.50
CA GLY A 58 14.72 23.27 -5.30
C GLY A 58 14.46 21.78 -5.46
N THR A 59 14.08 21.09 -4.40
CA THR A 59 13.88 19.63 -4.39
C THR A 59 12.49 19.21 -3.91
N GLY A 60 11.93 18.15 -4.49
CA GLY A 60 10.69 17.56 -4.03
C GLY A 60 10.75 17.09 -2.57
N PHE A 61 11.95 16.84 -2.04
CA PHE A 61 12.15 16.50 -0.63
C PHE A 61 11.83 17.67 0.30
N GLU A 62 12.12 18.91 -0.09
CA GLU A 62 11.76 20.11 0.68
C GLU A 62 10.24 20.24 0.79
N PHE A 63 9.55 20.03 -0.32
CA PHE A 63 8.10 20.04 -0.33
C PHE A 63 7.49 18.90 0.51
N CYS A 64 8.05 17.68 0.42
CA CYS A 64 7.65 16.56 1.25
C CYS A 64 7.79 16.86 2.75
N LYS A 65 8.93 17.38 3.19
CA LYS A 65 9.16 17.78 4.60
C LYS A 65 8.08 18.73 5.10
N LYS A 66 7.71 19.73 4.28
CA LYS A 66 6.69 20.71 4.60
C LYS A 66 5.30 20.07 4.71
N VAL A 67 4.94 19.22 3.76
CA VAL A 67 3.68 18.47 3.76
C VAL A 67 3.56 17.58 4.99
N ARG A 68 4.65 16.86 5.34
CA ARG A 68 4.67 15.92 6.48
C ARG A 68 4.50 16.57 7.84
N GLN A 69 4.68 17.89 7.96
CA GLN A 69 4.38 18.64 9.21
C GLN A 69 2.88 18.65 9.52
N VAL A 70 2.04 18.54 8.50
CA VAL A 70 0.57 18.74 8.64
C VAL A 70 -0.24 17.57 8.05
N SER A 71 0.32 16.71 7.21
CA SER A 71 -0.43 15.70 6.46
C SER A 71 0.29 14.38 6.34
N LYS A 72 -0.50 13.29 6.31
CA LYS A 72 -0.07 11.91 6.02
C LYS A 72 -0.49 11.47 4.63
N VAL A 73 -0.80 12.40 3.72
CA VAL A 73 -1.15 12.09 2.34
C VAL A 73 -0.06 11.23 1.69
N PRO A 74 -0.38 10.15 0.95
CA PRO A 74 0.62 9.33 0.29
C PRO A 74 1.48 10.12 -0.69
N ILE A 75 2.80 9.87 -0.69
CA ILE A 75 3.78 10.53 -1.54
C ILE A 75 4.60 9.51 -2.31
N ILE A 76 4.66 9.64 -3.65
CA ILE A 76 5.60 8.92 -4.53
C ILE A 76 6.64 9.90 -5.03
N PHE A 77 7.92 9.54 -4.90
CA PHE A 77 9.00 10.28 -5.54
C PHE A 77 9.33 9.74 -6.92
N LEU A 78 9.59 10.65 -7.87
CA LEU A 78 10.22 10.38 -9.15
C LEU A 78 11.68 10.81 -9.03
N THR A 79 12.64 9.92 -9.27
CA THR A 79 14.08 10.18 -9.07
C THR A 79 14.91 9.68 -10.24
N ALA A 80 16.09 10.27 -10.48
CA ALA A 80 17.04 9.75 -11.45
C ALA A 80 17.68 8.43 -10.97
N ALA A 81 18.08 7.55 -11.89
CA ALA A 81 18.56 6.20 -11.59
C ALA A 81 19.91 6.13 -10.85
N ASP A 82 20.71 7.19 -10.91
CA ASP A 82 22.06 7.31 -10.35
C ASP A 82 22.11 7.90 -8.93
N GLU A 83 20.96 8.12 -8.32
CA GLU A 83 20.82 8.75 -7.00
C GLU A 83 20.31 7.77 -5.92
N GLU A 84 20.96 6.60 -5.77
CA GLU A 84 20.59 5.62 -4.72
C GLU A 84 20.53 6.25 -3.30
N MET A 85 21.39 7.24 -3.02
CA MET A 85 21.36 7.97 -1.74
C MET A 85 20.07 8.78 -1.57
N ASN A 86 19.46 9.25 -2.65
CA ASN A 86 18.20 9.99 -2.59
C ASN A 86 17.00 9.08 -2.28
N ILE A 87 17.07 7.80 -2.60
CA ILE A 87 16.04 6.81 -2.29
C ILE A 87 15.94 6.63 -0.77
N ILE A 88 17.08 6.43 -0.10
CA ILE A 88 17.14 6.27 1.36
C ILE A 88 16.66 7.55 2.04
N MET A 89 17.16 8.71 1.60
CA MET A 89 16.74 10.01 2.13
C MET A 89 15.23 10.26 1.91
N GLY A 90 14.67 9.88 0.76
CA GLY A 90 13.25 10.08 0.45
C GLY A 90 12.31 9.29 1.38
N LEU A 91 12.67 8.06 1.70
CA LEU A 91 11.92 7.22 2.63
C LEU A 91 12.06 7.72 4.08
N ASP A 92 13.25 8.12 4.50
CA ASP A 92 13.50 8.68 5.84
C ASP A 92 12.78 10.01 6.06
N ILE A 93 12.57 10.80 5.00
CA ILE A 93 11.84 12.08 5.03
C ILE A 93 10.31 11.86 5.06
N GLY A 94 9.85 10.62 4.78
CA GLY A 94 8.44 10.27 4.85
C GLY A 94 7.76 10.05 3.50
N GLY A 95 8.51 9.76 2.43
CA GLY A 95 7.96 9.20 1.19
C GLY A 95 7.41 7.79 1.41
N ASP A 96 6.33 7.45 0.71
CA ASP A 96 5.70 6.13 0.81
C ASP A 96 6.17 5.17 -0.28
N ASP A 97 6.68 5.69 -1.39
CA ASP A 97 7.24 4.92 -2.51
C ASP A 97 8.14 5.82 -3.38
N TYR A 98 8.92 5.20 -4.26
CA TYR A 98 9.74 5.90 -5.24
C TYR A 98 9.77 5.15 -6.57
N ILE A 99 10.03 5.88 -7.65
CA ILE A 99 10.19 5.32 -9.00
C ILE A 99 11.37 6.01 -9.68
N THR A 100 12.32 5.21 -10.16
CA THR A 100 13.48 5.71 -10.89
C THR A 100 13.14 6.02 -12.34
N LYS A 101 13.56 7.19 -12.83
CA LYS A 101 13.49 7.59 -14.25
C LYS A 101 14.65 6.93 -15.04
N PRO A 102 14.43 6.35 -16.24
CA PRO A 102 13.15 6.30 -16.97
C PRO A 102 12.25 5.14 -16.50
N PHE A 103 10.95 5.36 -16.46
CA PHE A 103 9.96 4.36 -16.03
C PHE A 103 8.84 4.16 -17.06
N LYS A 104 8.14 3.04 -16.96
CA LYS A 104 6.92 2.79 -17.73
C LYS A 104 5.72 3.42 -17.02
N LEU A 105 4.89 4.19 -17.73
CA LEU A 105 3.69 4.85 -17.17
C LEU A 105 2.77 3.87 -16.44
N GLY A 106 2.61 2.63 -16.95
CA GLY A 106 1.81 1.60 -16.31
C GLY A 106 2.33 1.18 -14.92
N VAL A 107 3.65 1.24 -14.69
CA VAL A 107 4.25 0.94 -13.38
C VAL A 107 3.87 2.03 -12.38
N LEU A 108 4.01 3.31 -12.74
CA LEU A 108 3.61 4.41 -11.87
C LEU A 108 2.10 4.35 -11.55
N VAL A 109 1.26 4.13 -12.57
CA VAL A 109 -0.20 3.98 -12.36
C VAL A 109 -0.52 2.84 -11.40
N SER A 110 0.15 1.70 -11.51
CA SER A 110 -0.04 0.56 -10.59
C SER A 110 0.33 0.92 -9.14
N ARG A 111 1.44 1.62 -8.93
CA ARG A 111 1.89 2.07 -7.61
C ARG A 111 0.97 3.14 -7.01
N VAL A 112 0.52 4.10 -7.81
CA VAL A 112 -0.48 5.09 -7.42
C VAL A 112 -1.77 4.40 -6.95
N ASN A 113 -2.28 3.44 -7.72
CA ASN A 113 -3.47 2.66 -7.34
C ASN A 113 -3.26 1.90 -6.02
N ALA A 114 -2.08 1.31 -5.83
CA ALA A 114 -1.76 0.58 -4.60
C ALA A 114 -1.73 1.50 -3.38
N LEU A 115 -1.11 2.68 -3.48
CA LEU A 115 -1.07 3.67 -2.40
C LEU A 115 -2.44 4.28 -2.11
N LEU A 116 -3.20 4.66 -3.14
CA LEU A 116 -4.57 5.17 -2.96
C LEU A 116 -5.49 4.14 -2.30
N ARG A 117 -5.35 2.86 -2.65
CA ARG A 117 -6.09 1.79 -1.99
C ARG A 117 -5.70 1.70 -0.51
N ARG A 118 -4.40 1.69 -0.19
CA ARG A 118 -3.92 1.69 1.20
C ARG A 118 -4.45 2.90 1.97
N ALA A 119 -4.36 4.11 1.40
CA ALA A 119 -4.80 5.34 2.04
C ALA A 119 -6.33 5.37 2.26
N LYS A 120 -7.13 4.83 1.34
CA LYS A 120 -8.59 4.70 1.51
C LYS A 120 -8.95 3.64 2.54
N ASP A 121 -8.19 2.56 2.59
CA ASP A 121 -8.32 1.55 3.65
C ASP A 121 -7.97 2.14 5.05
N PHE A 122 -7.20 3.24 5.10
CA PHE A 122 -6.87 3.98 6.33
C PHE A 122 -7.83 5.14 6.66
N SER A 123 -8.72 5.55 5.75
CA SER A 123 -9.68 6.63 6.00
C SER A 123 -10.95 6.09 6.65
N SER A 124 -11.03 6.24 7.95
CA SER A 124 -12.23 6.36 8.80
C SER A 124 -12.99 5.13 9.31
N ALA A 125 -12.68 3.88 8.91
CA ALA A 125 -13.32 2.73 9.56
C ALA A 125 -12.35 1.62 10.01
N ASP A 126 -11.13 1.54 9.45
CA ASP A 126 -10.25 0.40 9.65
C ASP A 126 -8.88 0.75 10.25
N THR A 127 -8.85 1.38 11.41
CA THR A 127 -7.66 1.29 12.30
C THR A 127 -7.55 -0.10 12.92
N GLN A 128 -8.62 -0.88 12.83
CA GLN A 128 -8.70 -2.25 13.34
C GLN A 128 -9.60 -3.11 12.46
N LEU A 129 -9.27 -4.40 12.38
CA LEU A 129 -10.13 -5.43 11.81
C LEU A 129 -10.65 -6.31 12.95
N GLU A 130 -11.94 -6.61 12.95
CA GLU A 130 -12.55 -7.49 13.95
C GLU A 130 -13.42 -8.54 13.27
N SER A 131 -13.20 -9.81 13.62
CA SER A 131 -13.99 -10.95 13.13
C SER A 131 -13.70 -12.19 13.99
N ASN A 132 -14.70 -12.97 14.34
CA ASN A 132 -14.54 -14.25 15.06
C ASN A 132 -13.70 -14.16 16.36
N GLY A 133 -13.83 -13.07 17.13
CA GLY A 133 -13.00 -12.84 18.31
C GLY A 133 -11.55 -12.44 18.01
N MET A 134 -11.20 -12.33 16.74
CA MET A 134 -9.92 -11.77 16.30
C MET A 134 -10.02 -10.25 16.20
N LYS A 135 -8.99 -9.55 16.66
CA LYS A 135 -8.81 -8.10 16.52
C LYS A 135 -7.42 -7.81 16.03
N VAL A 136 -7.31 -7.05 14.95
CA VAL A 136 -6.04 -6.60 14.39
C VAL A 136 -5.97 -5.09 14.46
N LEU A 137 -4.95 -4.55 15.12
CA LEU A 137 -4.66 -3.12 15.19
C LEU A 137 -3.66 -2.77 14.09
N LEU A 138 -4.16 -2.25 12.97
CA LEU A 138 -3.37 -2.07 11.75
C LEU A 138 -2.22 -1.08 11.91
N LEU A 139 -2.43 0.02 12.64
CA LEU A 139 -1.41 1.03 12.89
C LEU A 139 -0.28 0.55 13.82
N GLN A 140 -0.58 -0.42 14.69
CA GLN A 140 0.36 -0.93 15.68
C GLN A 140 1.03 -2.23 15.23
N GLY A 141 0.56 -2.83 14.14
CA GLY A 141 1.05 -4.13 13.67
C GLY A 141 0.74 -5.28 14.64
N GLN A 142 -0.29 -5.14 15.48
CA GLN A 142 -0.63 -6.09 16.53
C GLN A 142 -1.91 -6.85 16.20
N ALA A 143 -1.97 -8.11 16.62
CA ALA A 143 -3.16 -8.94 16.51
C ALA A 143 -3.48 -9.58 17.87
N PHE A 144 -4.77 -9.79 18.12
CA PHE A 144 -5.30 -10.36 19.34
C PHE A 144 -6.36 -11.42 19.02
N LYS A 145 -6.43 -12.47 19.83
CA LYS A 145 -7.53 -13.44 19.84
C LYS A 145 -8.20 -13.39 21.21
N ASN A 146 -9.49 -13.07 21.26
CA ASN A 146 -10.27 -12.93 22.50
C ASN A 146 -9.56 -12.04 23.55
N GLY A 147 -8.98 -10.92 23.09
CA GLY A 147 -8.25 -9.96 23.93
C GLY A 147 -6.82 -10.36 24.31
N LYS A 148 -6.35 -11.57 23.95
CA LYS A 148 -4.97 -12.01 24.19
C LYS A 148 -4.09 -11.69 22.98
N PRO A 149 -2.89 -11.12 23.17
CA PRO A 149 -1.99 -10.82 22.05
C PRO A 149 -1.54 -12.11 21.35
N LEU A 150 -1.46 -12.05 20.02
CA LEU A 150 -0.94 -13.12 19.18
C LEU A 150 0.48 -12.77 18.74
N ASP A 151 1.40 -13.70 18.94
CA ASP A 151 2.76 -13.63 18.43
C ASP A 151 2.78 -14.11 16.97
N LEU A 152 2.59 -13.19 16.02
CA LEU A 152 2.61 -13.46 14.58
C LEU A 152 3.90 -12.98 13.96
N THR A 153 4.48 -13.80 13.07
CA THR A 153 5.51 -13.31 12.15
C THR A 153 4.92 -12.30 11.17
N ALA A 154 5.76 -11.49 10.51
CA ALA A 154 5.29 -10.50 9.53
C ALA A 154 4.44 -11.14 8.42
N ALA A 155 4.81 -12.33 7.93
CA ALA A 155 4.06 -13.05 6.91
C ALA A 155 2.69 -13.55 7.42
N GLU A 156 2.64 -14.09 8.63
CA GLU A 156 1.39 -14.55 9.25
C GLU A 156 0.45 -13.37 9.54
N TYR A 157 0.99 -12.24 9.99
CA TYR A 157 0.24 -11.01 10.19
C TYR A 157 -0.36 -10.48 8.88
N LYS A 158 0.44 -10.40 7.80
CA LYS A 158 -0.03 -10.00 6.47
C LYS A 158 -1.14 -10.93 5.97
N LEU A 159 -0.97 -12.26 6.14
CA LEU A 159 -1.99 -13.26 5.80
C LEU A 159 -3.29 -13.02 6.56
N LEU A 160 -3.23 -12.85 7.87
CA LEU A 160 -4.40 -12.59 8.71
C LEU A 160 -5.14 -11.34 8.24
N CYS A 161 -4.43 -10.23 8.02
CA CYS A 161 -5.00 -9.00 7.50
C CYS A 161 -5.66 -9.20 6.13
N LEU A 162 -4.99 -9.93 5.21
CA LEU A 162 -5.53 -10.22 3.88
C LEU A 162 -6.87 -10.97 3.97
N PHE A 163 -6.94 -12.01 4.80
CA PHE A 163 -8.15 -12.81 4.94
C PHE A 163 -9.27 -12.05 5.66
N MET A 164 -8.99 -11.32 6.72
CA MET A 164 -9.99 -10.54 7.44
C MET A 164 -10.56 -9.38 6.62
N ARG A 165 -9.81 -8.85 5.64
CA ARG A 165 -10.29 -7.85 4.67
C ARG A 165 -11.14 -8.43 3.54
N ASN A 166 -11.13 -9.75 3.35
CA ASN A 166 -11.90 -10.44 2.32
C ASN A 166 -12.81 -11.52 2.95
N PRO A 167 -13.70 -11.14 3.87
CA PRO A 167 -14.54 -12.09 4.61
C PRO A 167 -15.45 -12.86 3.64
N ASN A 168 -15.57 -14.16 3.86
CA ASN A 168 -16.37 -15.08 3.07
C ASN A 168 -16.01 -15.20 1.57
N MET A 169 -14.95 -14.54 1.11
CA MET A 169 -14.44 -14.69 -0.26
C MET A 169 -13.41 -15.81 -0.34
N VAL A 170 -13.44 -16.58 -1.43
CA VAL A 170 -12.40 -17.56 -1.73
C VAL A 170 -11.26 -16.83 -2.44
N LEU A 171 -10.06 -16.87 -1.86
CA LEU A 171 -8.84 -16.35 -2.47
C LEU A 171 -8.05 -17.50 -3.06
N THR A 172 -7.68 -17.41 -4.34
CA THR A 172 -6.82 -18.42 -4.98
C THR A 172 -5.39 -18.34 -4.43
N LYS A 173 -4.61 -19.41 -4.63
CA LYS A 173 -3.20 -19.41 -4.20
C LYS A 173 -2.41 -18.28 -4.86
N GLU A 174 -2.64 -18.06 -6.15
CA GLU A 174 -2.01 -17.00 -6.93
C GLU A 174 -2.36 -15.62 -6.36
N GLN A 175 -3.64 -15.36 -6.10
CA GLN A 175 -4.09 -14.09 -5.50
C GLN A 175 -3.49 -13.83 -4.12
N ILE A 176 -3.31 -14.88 -3.31
CA ILE A 176 -2.68 -14.76 -2.00
C ILE A 176 -1.19 -14.46 -2.15
N LEU A 177 -0.50 -15.19 -3.03
CA LEU A 177 0.92 -15.00 -3.30
C LEU A 177 1.17 -13.58 -3.83
N ASP A 178 0.46 -13.13 -4.84
CA ASP A 178 0.60 -11.77 -5.41
C ASP A 178 0.44 -10.67 -4.35
N LYS A 179 -0.53 -10.81 -3.44
CA LYS A 179 -0.78 -9.79 -2.40
C LYS A 179 0.21 -9.81 -1.24
N LEU A 180 0.85 -10.94 -0.99
CA LEU A 180 1.79 -11.08 0.12
C LEU A 180 3.22 -10.69 -0.25
N TRP A 181 3.60 -10.84 -1.54
CA TRP A 181 5.00 -10.78 -1.97
C TRP A 181 5.32 -9.75 -3.04
N ASP A 182 4.38 -8.87 -3.39
CA ASP A 182 4.63 -7.74 -4.30
C ASP A 182 5.74 -6.77 -3.82
N CYS A 183 6.29 -6.94 -2.61
CA CYS A 183 7.22 -5.98 -2.01
C CYS A 183 8.68 -6.45 -1.88
N ASP A 184 9.00 -7.75 -1.96
CA ASP A 184 10.36 -8.22 -1.57
C ASP A 184 11.07 -9.13 -2.61
N GLY A 185 10.54 -9.27 -3.83
CA GLY A 185 11.28 -9.92 -4.94
C GLY A 185 11.67 -11.40 -4.76
N ASN A 186 11.30 -12.04 -3.68
CA ASN A 186 11.57 -13.46 -3.46
C ASN A 186 10.40 -14.33 -3.94
N TYR A 187 10.63 -15.08 -4.97
CA TYR A 187 9.72 -16.11 -5.48
C TYR A 187 9.46 -17.15 -4.38
N ILE A 188 8.26 -17.16 -3.82
CA ILE A 188 7.86 -18.19 -2.86
C ILE A 188 7.00 -19.21 -3.61
N ASP A 189 7.44 -20.45 -3.56
CA ASP A 189 6.76 -21.60 -4.15
C ASP A 189 5.39 -21.86 -3.44
N SER A 190 4.44 -22.39 -4.18
CA SER A 190 3.09 -22.73 -3.69
C SER A 190 3.09 -23.70 -2.50
N SER A 191 4.16 -24.48 -2.32
CA SER A 191 4.39 -25.36 -1.17
C SER A 191 4.57 -24.59 0.13
N THR A 192 5.23 -23.44 0.07
CA THR A 192 5.51 -22.55 1.20
C THR A 192 4.23 -21.89 1.73
N LEU A 193 3.26 -21.54 0.85
CA LEU A 193 1.96 -21.02 1.28
C LEU A 193 1.23 -22.01 2.20
N THR A 194 1.26 -23.30 1.89
CA THR A 194 0.61 -24.31 2.74
C THR A 194 1.21 -24.38 4.15
N VAL A 195 2.51 -24.15 4.28
CA VAL A 195 3.19 -24.08 5.58
C VAL A 195 2.73 -22.85 6.36
N TYR A 196 2.63 -21.69 5.72
CA TYR A 196 2.14 -20.47 6.37
C TYR A 196 0.68 -20.60 6.79
N MET A 197 -0.18 -21.20 5.97
CA MET A 197 -1.58 -21.47 6.32
C MET A 197 -1.67 -22.37 7.56
N ARG A 198 -0.86 -23.43 7.63
CA ARG A 198 -0.82 -24.30 8.79
C ARG A 198 -0.36 -23.57 10.05
N ARG A 199 0.73 -22.78 9.95
CA ARG A 199 1.27 -22.01 11.07
C ARG A 199 0.26 -20.98 11.59
N LEU A 200 -0.40 -20.27 10.68
CA LEU A 200 -1.44 -19.31 11.04
C LEU A 200 -2.60 -20.02 11.77
N ARG A 201 -3.09 -21.15 11.24
CA ARG A 201 -4.15 -21.94 11.92
C ARG A 201 -3.79 -22.35 13.33
N ILE A 202 -2.56 -22.79 13.58
CA ILE A 202 -2.09 -23.16 14.93
C ILE A 202 -2.26 -22.00 15.91
N LYS A 203 -2.16 -20.76 15.46
CA LYS A 203 -2.24 -19.57 16.31
C LYS A 203 -3.67 -19.02 16.45
N ILE A 204 -4.51 -19.17 15.42
CA ILE A 204 -5.84 -18.54 15.40
C ILE A 204 -6.99 -19.51 15.65
N GLU A 205 -6.90 -20.78 15.26
CA GLU A 205 -7.96 -21.77 15.46
C GLU A 205 -7.91 -22.36 16.87
N ASP A 206 -9.05 -22.86 17.36
CA ASP A 206 -9.09 -23.63 18.59
C ASP A 206 -8.68 -25.08 18.32
N ASN A 207 -9.11 -25.64 17.18
CA ASN A 207 -8.62 -26.92 16.66
C ASN A 207 -8.04 -26.72 15.25
N PRO A 208 -6.69 -26.64 15.09
CA PRO A 208 -6.05 -26.44 13.79
C PRO A 208 -6.30 -27.55 12.76
N SER A 209 -6.68 -28.76 13.22
CA SER A 209 -7.00 -29.90 12.34
C SER A 209 -8.41 -29.81 11.76
N GLU A 210 -9.30 -29.07 12.43
CA GLU A 210 -10.68 -28.81 12.02
C GLU A 210 -10.97 -27.31 12.03
N PRO A 211 -10.32 -26.56 11.14
CA PRO A 211 -10.39 -25.10 11.14
C PRO A 211 -11.81 -24.61 10.86
N GLN A 212 -12.26 -23.60 11.60
CA GLN A 212 -13.59 -22.99 11.47
C GLN A 212 -13.49 -21.59 10.83
N MET A 213 -12.39 -20.89 11.04
CA MET A 213 -12.18 -19.52 10.55
C MET A 213 -11.45 -19.51 9.22
N LEU A 214 -10.30 -20.20 9.11
CA LEU A 214 -9.48 -20.21 7.90
C LEU A 214 -9.66 -21.55 7.17
N LEU A 215 -10.65 -21.60 6.28
CA LEU A 215 -11.06 -22.81 5.57
C LEU A 215 -10.22 -23.07 4.32
N THR A 216 -10.02 -24.35 3.98
CA THR A 216 -9.52 -24.77 2.66
C THR A 216 -10.70 -25.06 1.76
N VAL A 217 -10.77 -24.39 0.60
CA VAL A 217 -11.72 -24.71 -0.47
C VAL A 217 -10.98 -25.53 -1.50
N ARG A 218 -11.25 -26.85 -1.52
CA ARG A 218 -10.51 -27.82 -2.37
C ARG A 218 -10.52 -27.41 -3.84
N GLY A 219 -9.36 -27.41 -4.46
CA GLY A 219 -9.17 -27.05 -5.86
C GLY A 219 -9.25 -25.55 -6.17
N MET A 220 -9.64 -24.70 -5.21
CA MET A 220 -9.85 -23.25 -5.44
C MET A 220 -8.89 -22.37 -4.62
N GLY A 221 -8.68 -22.66 -3.32
CA GLY A 221 -7.85 -21.83 -2.47
C GLY A 221 -8.27 -21.85 -1.01
N TYR A 222 -8.29 -20.66 -0.38
CA TYR A 222 -8.61 -20.50 1.04
C TYR A 222 -9.66 -19.41 1.25
N LYS A 223 -10.41 -19.51 2.35
CA LYS A 223 -11.48 -18.57 2.70
C LYS A 223 -11.45 -18.23 4.18
N TRP A 224 -11.62 -16.97 4.51
CA TRP A 224 -11.97 -16.54 5.87
C TRP A 224 -13.48 -16.69 6.07
N ASN A 225 -13.85 -17.58 6.92
CA ASN A 225 -15.26 -17.84 7.22
C ASN A 225 -15.68 -17.01 8.43
N VAL A 226 -16.65 -16.13 8.27
CA VAL A 226 -17.24 -15.40 9.40
C VAL A 226 -18.28 -16.28 10.06
N ILE A 227 -18.04 -16.59 11.33
CA ILE A 227 -18.92 -17.38 12.16
C ILE A 227 -19.92 -16.40 12.76
N GLY A 228 -21.19 -16.54 12.40
CA GLY A 228 -22.30 -15.69 12.89
C GLY A 228 -22.67 -16.00 14.32
#